data_7c08ee111e031e857096328458bd9433
#
_entry.id   7c08ee111e031e857096328458bd9433
#
_cell.length_a   1.000
_cell.length_b   1.000
_cell.length_c   1.000
_cell.angle_alpha   90.00
_cell.angle_beta   90.00
_cell.angle_gamma   90.00
#
_symmetry.space_group_name_H-M   'P 1'
#
loop_
_entity.id
_entity.type
_entity.pdbx_description
1 polymer ?
#
loop_
_entity_poly.entity_id
_entity_poly.type
_entity_poly.pdbx_seq_one_letter_code
_entity_poly.pdbx_strand_id
1 'polypeptide(L)'
;MAELCKLFGVSKQAYYKYDDNAALSKSASDEFALQYIRGVRKNHDPGIGGVKLWYMYRQEFKGDNPMGRDRFLRLLDENGLKIRNKVRKPRTTDSTHGQPLYPNLITDFIPTGINQLWVSDITYITIFDGATKYHFCYLSLILDAYSEEIVGWSVGPTLDYEYPLEALEMALVRIKDKNVHLIHHSDRGCQYASREYINTLMRYGISVSMTESGNPKDNAKAERINNTIKNELLKGKVFRSIEEVIDAVDLAVDFYNNRRPHMSIDMMTPVQAAATSGERNMRWVSYRERAIKYRNGLDDSEKDLPLSVEQGLPSGLRPPVNPCQ
;
A
#
# COMPACT_ATOMS: atom_id res chain seq x y z
N MET A 1 -52.05 22.98 -0.11
CA MET A 1 -50.71 22.67 -0.63
C MET A 1 -49.59 23.48 0.04
N ALA A 2 -49.67 24.83 0.13
CA ALA A 2 -48.64 25.64 0.81
C ALA A 2 -48.46 25.31 2.30
N GLU A 3 -49.55 25.08 3.00
CA GLU A 3 -49.55 24.70 4.42
C GLU A 3 -49.02 23.29 4.65
N LEU A 4 -49.38 22.34 3.78
CA LEU A 4 -48.84 20.97 3.79
C LEU A 4 -47.32 20.95 3.55
N CYS A 5 -46.83 21.70 2.55
CA CYS A 5 -45.42 21.81 2.29
C CYS A 5 -44.66 22.41 3.49
N LYS A 6 -45.25 23.39 4.16
CA LYS A 6 -44.69 24.02 5.36
C LYS A 6 -44.66 23.04 6.56
N LEU A 7 -45.71 22.22 6.71
CA LEU A 7 -45.82 21.19 7.75
C LEU A 7 -44.73 20.11 7.59
N PHE A 8 -44.44 19.70 6.36
CA PHE A 8 -43.42 18.68 6.03
C PHE A 8 -42.04 19.25 5.76
N GLY A 9 -41.82 20.57 5.93
CA GLY A 9 -40.52 21.20 5.74
C GLY A 9 -39.99 21.18 4.31
N VAL A 10 -40.87 21.02 3.31
CA VAL A 10 -40.49 20.98 1.88
C VAL A 10 -40.99 22.24 1.15
N SER A 11 -40.25 22.72 0.17
CA SER A 11 -40.71 23.81 -0.67
C SER A 11 -41.75 23.34 -1.69
N LYS A 12 -42.66 24.23 -2.12
CA LYS A 12 -43.60 23.94 -3.22
C LYS A 12 -42.87 23.48 -4.49
N GLN A 13 -41.72 24.09 -4.80
CA GLN A 13 -40.91 23.72 -5.97
C GLN A 13 -40.33 22.29 -5.83
N ALA A 14 -39.89 21.89 -4.64
CA ALA A 14 -39.43 20.54 -4.37
C ALA A 14 -40.56 19.50 -4.51
N TYR A 15 -41.77 19.85 -4.02
CA TYR A 15 -42.95 18.99 -4.16
C TYR A 15 -43.35 18.74 -5.62
N TYR A 16 -43.43 19.80 -6.45
CA TYR A 16 -43.81 19.64 -7.86
C TYR A 16 -42.69 19.09 -8.77
N LYS A 17 -41.45 19.08 -8.29
CA LYS A 17 -40.30 18.44 -8.98
C LYS A 17 -40.09 16.98 -8.55
N TYR A 18 -40.85 16.51 -7.58
CA TYR A 18 -40.75 15.14 -7.11
C TYR A 18 -41.31 14.19 -8.17
N ASP A 19 -40.47 13.23 -8.58
CA ASP A 19 -40.82 12.17 -9.54
C ASP A 19 -40.62 10.83 -8.86
N ASP A 20 -41.69 10.10 -8.66
CA ASP A 20 -41.71 8.78 -8.01
C ASP A 20 -40.81 7.78 -8.76
N ASN A 21 -40.83 7.78 -10.09
CA ASN A 21 -40.04 6.85 -10.88
C ASN A 21 -38.54 7.18 -10.77
N ALA A 22 -38.20 8.45 -10.78
CA ALA A 22 -36.80 8.86 -10.56
C ALA A 22 -36.31 8.53 -9.15
N ALA A 23 -37.17 8.67 -8.14
CA ALA A 23 -36.89 8.31 -6.75
C ALA A 23 -36.66 6.80 -6.60
N LEU A 24 -37.54 5.97 -7.19
CA LEU A 24 -37.42 4.51 -7.19
C LEU A 24 -36.16 4.04 -7.92
N SER A 25 -35.87 4.60 -9.11
CA SER A 25 -34.63 4.30 -9.87
C SER A 25 -33.37 4.66 -9.09
N LYS A 26 -33.42 5.81 -8.39
CA LYS A 26 -32.31 6.24 -7.51
C LYS A 26 -32.12 5.25 -6.34
N SER A 27 -33.20 4.83 -5.69
CA SER A 27 -33.16 3.88 -4.57
C SER A 27 -32.62 2.52 -5.01
N ALA A 28 -33.06 2.01 -6.15
CA ALA A 28 -32.54 0.76 -6.73
C ALA A 28 -31.04 0.84 -7.05
N SER A 29 -30.59 1.96 -7.62
CA SER A 29 -29.17 2.20 -7.90
C SER A 29 -28.33 2.28 -6.62
N ASP A 30 -28.87 2.88 -5.53
CA ASP A 30 -28.19 2.96 -4.25
C ASP A 30 -28.07 1.57 -3.60
N GLU A 31 -29.13 0.77 -3.62
CA GLU A 31 -29.12 -0.60 -3.07
C GLU A 31 -28.15 -1.51 -3.84
N PHE A 32 -28.14 -1.43 -5.16
CA PHE A 32 -27.20 -2.16 -5.99
C PHE A 32 -25.74 -1.83 -5.65
N ALA A 33 -25.40 -0.53 -5.50
CA ALA A 33 -24.07 -0.10 -5.09
C ALA A 33 -23.74 -0.59 -3.67
N LEU A 34 -24.69 -0.60 -2.73
CA LEU A 34 -24.49 -1.12 -1.38
C LEU A 34 -24.23 -2.63 -1.36
N GLN A 35 -24.95 -3.40 -2.17
CA GLN A 35 -24.73 -4.84 -2.32
C GLN A 35 -23.32 -5.11 -2.87
N TYR A 36 -22.90 -4.37 -3.89
CA TYR A 36 -21.54 -4.46 -4.42
C TYR A 36 -20.47 -4.17 -3.36
N ILE A 37 -20.61 -3.04 -2.63
CA ILE A 37 -19.68 -2.64 -1.56
C ILE A 37 -19.57 -3.75 -0.50
N ARG A 38 -20.72 -4.26 -0.04
CA ARG A 38 -20.77 -5.34 0.96
C ARG A 38 -20.16 -6.63 0.43
N GLY A 39 -20.39 -6.96 -0.83
CA GLY A 39 -19.82 -8.12 -1.52
C GLY A 39 -18.30 -8.07 -1.58
N VAL A 40 -17.74 -6.98 -2.08
CA VAL A 40 -16.26 -6.81 -2.15
C VAL A 40 -15.64 -6.86 -0.76
N ARG A 41 -16.23 -6.19 0.23
CA ARG A 41 -15.67 -6.18 1.59
C ARG A 41 -15.79 -7.53 2.31
N LYS A 42 -16.87 -8.27 2.06
CA LYS A 42 -17.07 -9.59 2.66
C LYS A 42 -16.11 -10.62 2.07
N ASN A 43 -15.94 -10.61 0.75
CA ASN A 43 -15.30 -11.70 0.03
C ASN A 43 -13.82 -11.44 -0.29
N HIS A 44 -13.38 -10.16 -0.33
CA HIS A 44 -12.03 -9.81 -0.82
C HIS A 44 -11.27 -8.89 0.13
N ASP A 45 -11.72 -7.63 0.33
CA ASP A 45 -10.99 -6.62 1.08
C ASP A 45 -11.89 -5.89 2.08
N PRO A 46 -11.97 -6.35 3.34
CA PRO A 46 -12.77 -5.70 4.39
C PRO A 46 -12.37 -4.25 4.67
N GLY A 47 -11.14 -3.87 4.35
CA GLY A 47 -10.56 -2.56 4.63
C GLY A 47 -10.43 -1.64 3.42
N ILE A 48 -10.93 -2.03 2.24
CA ILE A 48 -10.79 -1.21 1.04
C ILE A 48 -11.48 0.16 1.18
N GLY A 49 -10.73 1.23 0.87
CA GLY A 49 -11.23 2.61 0.94
C GLY A 49 -12.23 2.95 -0.17
N GLY A 50 -13.14 3.90 0.12
CA GLY A 50 -14.27 4.24 -0.75
C GLY A 50 -13.89 4.65 -2.17
N VAL A 51 -12.78 5.37 -2.38
CA VAL A 51 -12.33 5.80 -3.72
C VAL A 51 -11.93 4.60 -4.58
N LYS A 52 -11.23 3.61 -3.98
CA LYS A 52 -10.84 2.37 -4.68
C LYS A 52 -12.05 1.52 -5.02
N LEU A 53 -12.99 1.37 -4.07
CA LEU A 53 -14.27 0.69 -4.29
C LEU A 53 -15.06 1.32 -5.44
N TRP A 54 -15.18 2.65 -5.45
CA TRP A 54 -15.85 3.35 -6.53
C TRP A 54 -15.17 3.13 -7.88
N TYR A 55 -13.83 3.13 -7.91
CA TYR A 55 -13.07 2.88 -9.13
C TYR A 55 -13.33 1.46 -9.67
N MET A 56 -13.28 0.44 -8.81
CA MET A 56 -13.60 -0.95 -9.17
C MET A 56 -15.04 -1.08 -9.69
N TYR A 57 -16.01 -0.51 -8.94
CA TYR A 57 -17.41 -0.47 -9.33
C TYR A 57 -17.60 0.12 -10.73
N ARG A 58 -16.97 1.25 -10.99
CA ARG A 58 -17.04 1.92 -12.29
C ARG A 58 -16.41 1.10 -13.42
N GLN A 59 -15.34 0.36 -13.15
CA GLN A 59 -14.70 -0.49 -14.16
C GLN A 59 -15.56 -1.71 -14.50
N GLU A 60 -16.19 -2.30 -13.51
CA GLU A 60 -17.02 -3.49 -13.67
C GLU A 60 -18.34 -3.19 -14.41
N PHE A 61 -18.94 -2.03 -14.14
CA PHE A 61 -20.24 -1.62 -14.69
C PHE A 61 -20.14 -0.48 -15.71
N LYS A 62 -19.10 -0.44 -16.54
CA LYS A 62 -18.86 0.63 -17.53
C LYS A 62 -20.03 0.88 -18.49
N GLY A 63 -20.76 -0.16 -18.88
CA GLY A 63 -21.88 -0.10 -19.83
C GLY A 63 -23.20 0.43 -19.25
N ASP A 64 -23.33 0.45 -17.90
CA ASP A 64 -24.60 0.63 -17.20
C ASP A 64 -24.75 2.04 -16.55
N ASN A 65 -24.00 3.03 -17.03
CA ASN A 65 -23.97 4.38 -16.46
C ASN A 65 -23.76 4.38 -14.92
N PRO A 66 -22.62 3.90 -14.43
CA PRO A 66 -22.39 3.66 -13.01
C PRO A 66 -22.46 4.95 -12.21
N MET A 67 -22.83 4.83 -10.94
CA MET A 67 -22.95 5.93 -9.99
C MET A 67 -21.69 6.80 -9.95
N GLY A 68 -21.87 8.14 -9.97
CA GLY A 68 -20.77 9.09 -9.82
C GLY A 68 -20.09 9.01 -8.46
N ARG A 69 -18.79 9.39 -8.41
CA ARG A 69 -17.91 9.28 -7.24
C ARG A 69 -18.52 9.88 -5.96
N ASP A 70 -19.00 11.10 -6.04
CA ASP A 70 -19.42 11.85 -4.85
C ASP A 70 -20.69 11.28 -4.24
N ARG A 71 -21.62 10.78 -5.06
CA ARG A 71 -22.80 10.04 -4.59
C ARG A 71 -22.41 8.72 -3.97
N PHE A 72 -21.50 7.98 -4.58
CA PHE A 72 -21.01 6.70 -4.06
C PHE A 72 -20.33 6.87 -2.69
N LEU A 73 -19.48 7.89 -2.53
CA LEU A 73 -18.81 8.18 -1.26
C LEU A 73 -19.78 8.67 -0.19
N ARG A 74 -20.82 9.43 -0.56
CA ARG A 74 -21.89 9.85 0.35
C ARG A 74 -22.69 8.64 0.83
N LEU A 75 -23.01 7.71 -0.07
CA LEU A 75 -23.72 6.47 0.26
C LEU A 75 -22.96 5.63 1.29
N LEU A 76 -21.63 5.56 1.17
CA LEU A 76 -20.76 4.92 2.18
C LEU A 76 -20.87 5.60 3.55
N ASP A 77 -20.91 6.94 3.58
CA ASP A 77 -20.98 7.71 4.83
C ASP A 77 -22.33 7.57 5.51
N GLU A 78 -23.43 7.74 4.77
CA GLU A 78 -24.81 7.61 5.24
C GLU A 78 -25.12 6.22 5.80
N ASN A 79 -24.49 5.17 5.26
CA ASN A 79 -24.65 3.79 5.74
C ASN A 79 -23.61 3.34 6.77
N GLY A 80 -22.78 4.24 7.31
CA GLY A 80 -21.76 3.90 8.31
C GLY A 80 -20.64 2.98 7.78
N LEU A 81 -20.48 2.90 6.46
CA LEU A 81 -19.50 2.04 5.78
C LEU A 81 -18.15 2.73 5.53
N LYS A 82 -17.95 3.94 6.02
CA LYS A 82 -16.69 4.67 5.90
C LYS A 82 -15.61 4.05 6.78
N ILE A 83 -14.47 3.73 6.19
CA ILE A 83 -13.32 3.21 6.93
C ILE A 83 -12.69 4.33 7.73
N ARG A 84 -12.54 4.14 9.06
CA ARG A 84 -11.83 5.06 9.96
C ARG A 84 -10.38 4.59 10.14
N ASN A 85 -9.42 5.49 9.99
CA ASN A 85 -8.01 5.20 10.29
C ASN A 85 -7.83 4.94 11.79
N LYS A 86 -7.13 3.85 12.15
CA LYS A 86 -6.73 3.59 13.54
C LYS A 86 -5.54 4.48 13.93
N VAL A 87 -5.53 4.98 15.16
CA VAL A 87 -4.37 5.65 15.75
C VAL A 87 -3.21 4.67 15.85
N ARG A 88 -2.03 5.05 15.34
CA ARG A 88 -0.81 4.23 15.38
C ARG A 88 -0.33 4.07 16.83
N LYS A 89 -0.01 2.82 17.21
CA LYS A 89 0.80 2.55 18.40
C LYS A 89 2.29 2.62 18.03
N PRO A 90 3.18 3.20 18.86
CA PRO A 90 4.62 3.19 18.59
C PRO A 90 5.18 1.75 18.61
N ARG A 91 6.13 1.46 17.72
CA ARG A 91 6.86 0.20 17.67
C ARG A 91 8.25 0.38 18.27
N THR A 92 8.71 -0.64 19.01
CA THR A 92 10.11 -0.82 19.38
C THR A 92 10.67 -1.97 18.55
N THR A 93 11.62 -1.69 17.65
CA THR A 93 12.39 -2.70 16.92
C THR A 93 13.76 -2.79 17.60
N ASP A 94 14.16 -3.97 18.04
CA ASP A 94 15.52 -4.23 18.54
C ASP A 94 16.42 -4.51 17.33
N SER A 95 17.41 -3.65 17.10
CA SER A 95 18.37 -3.74 16.00
C SER A 95 19.81 -4.00 16.46
N THR A 96 20.01 -4.46 17.72
CA THR A 96 21.33 -4.69 18.34
C THR A 96 21.75 -6.16 18.27
N HIS A 97 21.95 -6.70 17.07
CA HIS A 97 22.25 -8.13 16.89
C HIS A 97 23.72 -8.46 16.50
N GLY A 98 24.63 -7.47 16.42
CA GLY A 98 26.04 -7.72 16.10
C GLY A 98 26.34 -8.27 14.68
N GLN A 99 25.35 -8.37 13.81
CA GLN A 99 25.50 -8.78 12.41
C GLN A 99 26.00 -7.61 11.53
N PRO A 100 26.65 -7.89 10.38
CA PRO A 100 27.06 -6.84 9.45
C PRO A 100 25.88 -5.95 9.02
N LEU A 101 26.10 -4.63 9.05
CA LEU A 101 25.15 -3.64 8.58
C LEU A 101 25.56 -3.15 7.19
N TYR A 102 24.59 -2.94 6.33
CA TYR A 102 24.78 -2.45 4.97
C TYR A 102 24.31 -0.99 4.84
N PRO A 103 24.91 -0.18 3.93
CA PRO A 103 24.54 1.21 3.76
C PRO A 103 23.12 1.35 3.19
N ASN A 104 22.48 2.50 3.43
CA ASN A 104 21.24 2.85 2.79
C ASN A 104 21.50 3.36 1.36
N LEU A 105 21.19 2.54 0.36
CA LEU A 105 21.41 2.85 -1.05
C LEU A 105 20.20 3.55 -1.71
N ILE A 106 19.10 3.73 -0.98
CA ILE A 106 17.84 4.23 -1.58
C ILE A 106 17.51 5.66 -1.20
N THR A 107 18.37 6.36 -0.46
CA THR A 107 18.10 7.73 0.02
C THR A 107 17.70 8.67 -1.12
N ASP A 108 18.43 8.60 -2.24
CA ASP A 108 18.20 9.45 -3.43
C ASP A 108 17.78 8.63 -4.67
N PHE A 109 17.30 7.40 -4.46
CA PHE A 109 16.92 6.51 -5.54
C PHE A 109 15.40 6.51 -5.79
N ILE A 110 15.00 6.71 -7.04
CA ILE A 110 13.62 6.59 -7.54
C ILE A 110 13.62 5.53 -8.64
N PRO A 111 12.94 4.38 -8.46
CA PRO A 111 12.87 3.37 -9.51
C PRO A 111 12.02 3.87 -10.69
N THR A 112 12.49 3.63 -11.91
CA THR A 112 11.83 3.93 -13.18
C THR A 112 11.34 2.70 -13.93
N GLY A 113 11.57 1.52 -13.35
CA GLY A 113 11.14 0.23 -13.89
C GLY A 113 11.09 -0.85 -12.82
N ILE A 114 10.50 -1.98 -13.17
CA ILE A 114 10.46 -3.17 -12.33
C ILE A 114 11.88 -3.72 -12.07
N ASN A 115 12.03 -4.43 -10.97
CA ASN A 115 13.28 -5.10 -10.58
C ASN A 115 14.49 -4.15 -10.43
N GLN A 116 14.24 -2.87 -10.10
CA GLN A 116 15.30 -1.93 -9.75
C GLN A 116 15.41 -1.76 -8.22
N LEU A 117 14.27 -1.87 -7.52
CA LEU A 117 14.23 -1.77 -6.06
C LEU A 117 13.16 -2.72 -5.52
N TRP A 118 13.60 -3.66 -4.72
CA TRP A 118 12.73 -4.45 -3.86
C TRP A 118 12.82 -3.97 -2.42
N VAL A 119 11.69 -3.87 -1.75
CA VAL A 119 11.61 -3.53 -0.33
C VAL A 119 10.95 -4.68 0.43
N SER A 120 11.50 -5.03 1.59
CA SER A 120 10.99 -6.12 2.40
C SER A 120 10.81 -5.74 3.86
N ASP A 121 9.86 -6.39 4.50
CA ASP A 121 9.58 -6.26 5.93
C ASP A 121 8.82 -7.50 6.42
N ILE A 122 8.88 -7.75 7.74
CA ILE A 122 8.18 -8.84 8.41
C ILE A 122 7.09 -8.27 9.30
N THR A 123 5.90 -8.88 9.23
CA THR A 123 4.82 -8.59 10.17
C THR A 123 4.32 -9.85 10.84
N TYR A 124 3.70 -9.75 12.01
CA TYR A 124 3.10 -10.87 12.71
C TYR A 124 1.58 -10.89 12.53
N ILE A 125 1.02 -12.10 12.45
CA ILE A 125 -0.41 -12.39 12.39
C ILE A 125 -0.77 -13.22 13.60
N THR A 126 -1.95 -12.98 14.18
CA THR A 126 -2.39 -13.68 15.40
C THR A 126 -3.17 -14.93 15.01
N ILE A 127 -2.80 -16.06 15.64
CA ILE A 127 -3.50 -17.34 15.59
C ILE A 127 -4.09 -17.60 16.97
N PHE A 128 -5.37 -18.00 17.04
CA PHE A 128 -6.08 -18.21 18.30
C PHE A 128 -6.21 -19.70 18.64
N ASP A 129 -5.67 -20.10 19.77
CA ASP A 129 -5.81 -21.44 20.35
C ASP A 129 -7.02 -21.47 21.29
N GLY A 130 -8.23 -21.55 20.74
CA GLY A 130 -9.47 -21.47 21.51
C GLY A 130 -9.93 -20.03 21.77
N ALA A 131 -10.60 -19.79 22.91
CA ALA A 131 -11.24 -18.49 23.18
C ALA A 131 -10.29 -17.46 23.83
N THR A 132 -9.25 -17.89 24.51
CA THR A 132 -8.43 -17.01 25.38
C THR A 132 -6.94 -17.07 25.10
N LYS A 133 -6.44 -18.12 24.44
CA LYS A 133 -5.01 -18.27 24.12
C LYS A 133 -4.76 -17.89 22.68
N TYR A 134 -3.60 -17.31 22.43
CA TYR A 134 -3.14 -16.97 21.08
C TYR A 134 -1.62 -17.07 21.00
N HIS A 135 -1.13 -17.30 19.79
CA HIS A 135 0.27 -17.17 19.43
C HIS A 135 0.40 -16.40 18.10
N PHE A 136 1.62 -16.18 17.64
CA PHE A 136 1.87 -15.45 16.42
C PHE A 136 2.52 -16.36 15.37
N CYS A 137 2.17 -16.13 14.12
CA CYS A 137 2.99 -16.48 12.97
C CYS A 137 3.49 -15.19 12.30
N TYR A 138 4.46 -15.31 11.43
CA TYR A 138 5.19 -14.20 10.86
C TYR A 138 5.09 -14.24 9.34
N LEU A 139 4.65 -13.14 8.75
CA LEU A 139 4.54 -12.96 7.31
C LEU A 139 5.69 -12.09 6.84
N SER A 140 6.54 -12.64 5.99
CA SER A 140 7.60 -11.95 5.25
C SER A 140 7.07 -11.55 3.88
N LEU A 141 7.24 -10.29 3.49
CA LEU A 141 6.79 -9.75 2.20
C LEU A 141 7.94 -9.08 1.47
N ILE A 142 8.01 -9.26 0.16
CA ILE A 142 8.89 -8.54 -0.75
C ILE A 142 8.03 -7.84 -1.79
N LEU A 143 8.19 -6.52 -1.89
CA LEU A 143 7.46 -5.64 -2.79
C LEU A 143 8.41 -5.04 -3.82
N ASP A 144 8.06 -5.10 -5.09
CA ASP A 144 8.69 -4.28 -6.12
C ASP A 144 8.24 -2.82 -5.95
N ALA A 145 9.18 -1.93 -5.68
CA ALA A 145 8.89 -0.54 -5.32
C ALA A 145 8.38 0.31 -6.50
N TYR A 146 8.60 -0.15 -7.74
CA TYR A 146 8.09 0.51 -8.92
C TYR A 146 6.65 0.09 -9.22
N SER A 147 6.36 -1.19 -9.32
CA SER A 147 5.04 -1.71 -9.66
C SER A 147 4.08 -1.79 -8.48
N GLU A 148 4.58 -1.68 -7.24
CA GLU A 148 3.83 -1.99 -6.01
C GLU A 148 3.39 -3.47 -5.96
N GLU A 149 3.99 -4.36 -6.78
CA GLU A 149 3.66 -5.77 -6.82
C GLU A 149 4.36 -6.53 -5.69
N ILE A 150 3.61 -7.38 -4.99
CA ILE A 150 4.19 -8.37 -4.08
C ILE A 150 4.82 -9.45 -4.95
N VAL A 151 6.15 -9.51 -4.97
CA VAL A 151 6.93 -10.42 -5.80
C VAL A 151 7.33 -11.69 -5.06
N GLY A 152 7.32 -11.66 -3.73
CA GLY A 152 7.58 -12.83 -2.89
C GLY A 152 6.94 -12.69 -1.52
N TRP A 153 6.54 -13.82 -0.95
CA TRP A 153 6.01 -13.89 0.41
C TRP A 153 6.19 -15.28 1.02
N SER A 154 6.25 -15.35 2.34
CA SER A 154 6.24 -16.59 3.10
C SER A 154 5.64 -16.38 4.48
N VAL A 155 5.01 -17.40 5.05
CA VAL A 155 4.45 -17.39 6.41
C VAL A 155 5.12 -18.49 7.23
N GLY A 156 5.76 -18.10 8.33
CA GLY A 156 6.43 -19.02 9.23
C GLY A 156 5.94 -18.94 10.69
N PRO A 157 6.10 -20.02 11.47
CA PRO A 157 5.73 -20.04 12.89
C PRO A 157 6.70 -19.26 13.77
N THR A 158 7.91 -18.98 13.28
CA THR A 158 8.99 -18.32 14.01
C THR A 158 9.56 -17.13 13.22
N LEU A 159 10.42 -16.32 13.84
CA LEU A 159 11.16 -15.23 13.20
C LEU A 159 12.50 -15.70 12.62
N ASP A 160 12.64 -16.97 12.27
CA ASP A 160 13.87 -17.50 11.69
C ASP A 160 14.08 -17.00 10.26
N TYR A 161 15.34 -16.95 9.82
CA TYR A 161 15.73 -16.39 8.52
C TYR A 161 15.23 -17.22 7.32
N GLU A 162 14.86 -18.47 7.53
CA GLU A 162 14.38 -19.37 6.48
C GLU A 162 13.13 -18.83 5.80
N TYR A 163 12.19 -18.23 6.53
CA TYR A 163 10.94 -17.72 5.95
C TYR A 163 11.14 -16.45 5.09
N PRO A 164 11.90 -15.42 5.52
CA PRO A 164 12.31 -14.36 4.61
C PRO A 164 13.09 -14.87 3.40
N LEU A 165 13.91 -15.92 3.56
CA LEU A 165 14.66 -16.54 2.47
C LEU A 165 13.73 -17.23 1.46
N GLU A 166 12.71 -17.96 1.91
CA GLU A 166 11.67 -18.53 1.04
C GLU A 166 10.94 -17.44 0.24
N ALA A 167 10.60 -16.33 0.89
CA ALA A 167 10.00 -15.18 0.19
C ALA A 167 10.94 -14.60 -0.87
N LEU A 168 12.25 -14.54 -0.58
CA LEU A 168 13.28 -14.11 -1.53
C LEU A 168 13.41 -15.09 -2.69
N GLU A 169 13.45 -16.39 -2.43
CA GLU A 169 13.54 -17.41 -3.47
C GLU A 169 12.33 -17.37 -4.41
N MET A 170 11.11 -17.17 -3.88
CA MET A 170 9.90 -16.95 -4.68
C MET A 170 10.08 -15.72 -5.61
N ALA A 171 10.60 -14.60 -5.09
CA ALA A 171 10.81 -13.40 -5.88
C ALA A 171 11.89 -13.59 -6.95
N LEU A 172 12.96 -14.32 -6.65
CA LEU A 172 14.10 -14.56 -7.54
C LEU A 172 13.73 -15.37 -8.79
N VAL A 173 12.70 -16.21 -8.75
CA VAL A 173 12.18 -16.94 -9.92
C VAL A 173 11.78 -15.98 -11.06
N ARG A 174 11.41 -14.74 -10.72
CA ARG A 174 11.00 -13.70 -11.69
C ARG A 174 12.17 -13.03 -12.40
N ILE A 175 13.37 -13.14 -11.86
CA ILE A 175 14.58 -12.53 -12.42
C ILE A 175 15.14 -13.43 -13.52
N LYS A 176 14.88 -13.06 -14.78
CA LYS A 176 15.41 -13.78 -15.95
C LYS A 176 16.82 -13.36 -16.33
N ASP A 177 17.17 -12.10 -16.07
CA ASP A 177 18.48 -11.53 -16.40
C ASP A 177 19.32 -11.32 -15.13
N LYS A 178 20.49 -11.96 -15.08
CA LYS A 178 21.43 -11.81 -13.95
C LYS A 178 22.18 -10.48 -13.93
N ASN A 179 22.04 -9.65 -14.97
CA ASN A 179 22.67 -8.33 -15.06
C ASN A 179 21.76 -7.19 -14.57
N VAL A 180 20.72 -7.49 -13.82
CA VAL A 180 19.81 -6.47 -13.28
C VAL A 180 20.48 -5.73 -12.13
N HIS A 181 20.54 -4.40 -12.21
CA HIS A 181 20.98 -3.54 -11.10
C HIS A 181 19.85 -3.43 -10.06
N LEU A 182 19.55 -4.54 -9.40
CA LEU A 182 18.52 -4.61 -8.38
C LEU A 182 19.09 -4.27 -7.01
N ILE A 183 18.43 -3.38 -6.29
CA ILE A 183 18.67 -3.09 -4.88
C ILE A 183 17.60 -3.81 -4.06
N HIS A 184 18.01 -4.62 -3.07
CA HIS A 184 17.13 -5.17 -2.05
C HIS A 184 17.28 -4.35 -0.77
N HIS A 185 16.21 -3.71 -0.32
CA HIS A 185 16.20 -2.87 0.86
C HIS A 185 15.30 -3.44 1.97
N SER A 186 15.83 -3.51 3.17
CA SER A 186 15.11 -4.00 4.37
C SER A 186 15.41 -3.13 5.59
N ASP A 187 14.72 -3.40 6.69
CA ASP A 187 15.16 -2.94 8.00
C ASP A 187 16.46 -3.71 8.43
N ARG A 188 16.95 -3.36 9.64
CA ARG A 188 18.15 -4.01 10.23
C ARG A 188 17.80 -5.27 11.01
N GLY A 189 16.74 -5.98 10.66
CA GLY A 189 16.40 -7.25 11.30
C GLY A 189 17.48 -8.32 11.10
N CYS A 190 17.78 -9.11 12.14
CA CYS A 190 18.80 -10.17 12.10
C CYS A 190 18.54 -11.19 10.98
N GLN A 191 17.27 -11.38 10.58
CA GLN A 191 16.85 -12.26 9.50
C GLN A 191 17.45 -11.84 8.15
N TYR A 192 17.38 -10.52 7.85
CA TYR A 192 17.91 -9.94 6.61
C TYR A 192 19.43 -9.81 6.63
N ALA A 193 20.04 -9.74 7.81
CA ALA A 193 21.49 -9.72 8.00
C ALA A 193 22.09 -11.13 8.08
N SER A 194 21.29 -12.21 8.05
CA SER A 194 21.77 -13.58 8.11
C SER A 194 22.69 -13.87 6.91
N ARG A 195 23.69 -14.73 7.16
CA ARG A 195 24.69 -15.11 6.14
C ARG A 195 24.03 -15.74 4.92
N GLU A 196 23.05 -16.59 5.13
CA GLU A 196 22.30 -17.31 4.10
C GLU A 196 21.54 -16.35 3.20
N TYR A 197 20.84 -15.39 3.80
CA TYR A 197 20.07 -14.37 3.07
C TYR A 197 20.99 -13.48 2.23
N ILE A 198 22.05 -12.96 2.82
CA ILE A 198 23.04 -12.09 2.15
C ILE A 198 23.75 -12.85 1.03
N ASN A 199 24.20 -14.09 1.27
CA ASN A 199 24.85 -14.90 0.24
C ASN A 199 23.92 -15.18 -0.94
N THR A 200 22.63 -15.36 -0.70
CA THR A 200 21.64 -15.52 -1.77
C THR A 200 21.53 -14.26 -2.61
N LEU A 201 21.39 -13.08 -2.00
CA LEU A 201 21.36 -11.80 -2.72
C LEU A 201 22.64 -11.60 -3.55
N MET A 202 23.82 -11.83 -2.96
CA MET A 202 25.11 -11.67 -3.64
C MET A 202 25.27 -12.64 -4.82
N ARG A 203 24.78 -13.88 -4.70
CA ARG A 203 24.82 -14.89 -5.78
C ARG A 203 24.04 -14.44 -7.02
N TYR A 204 23.00 -13.64 -6.83
CA TYR A 204 22.19 -13.07 -7.91
C TYR A 204 22.66 -11.65 -8.32
N GLY A 205 23.77 -11.16 -7.75
CA GLY A 205 24.29 -9.81 -8.07
C GLY A 205 23.41 -8.68 -7.54
N ILE A 206 22.56 -8.94 -6.54
CA ILE A 206 21.64 -7.98 -5.94
C ILE A 206 22.35 -7.17 -4.87
N SER A 207 22.26 -5.85 -4.95
CA SER A 207 22.84 -4.95 -3.97
C SER A 207 22.03 -4.94 -2.68
N VAL A 208 22.72 -5.10 -1.54
CA VAL A 208 22.08 -5.09 -0.22
C VAL A 208 22.02 -3.67 0.32
N SER A 209 20.85 -3.27 0.79
CA SER A 209 20.59 -1.96 1.39
C SER A 209 19.79 -2.12 2.67
N MET A 210 20.13 -1.37 3.71
CA MET A 210 19.42 -1.38 5.00
C MET A 210 19.11 0.03 5.47
N THR A 211 18.04 0.18 6.27
CA THR A 211 17.69 1.46 6.91
C THR A 211 18.85 1.96 7.80
N GLU A 212 19.09 3.28 7.89
CA GLU A 212 20.24 3.78 8.67
C GLU A 212 19.97 3.82 10.18
N SER A 213 18.82 4.24 10.61
CA SER A 213 18.60 4.59 12.03
C SER A 213 17.22 4.21 12.60
N GLY A 214 16.58 3.16 12.10
CA GLY A 214 15.21 2.83 12.55
C GLY A 214 14.19 3.92 12.22
N ASN A 215 14.52 4.84 11.29
CA ASN A 215 13.59 5.85 10.82
C ASN A 215 12.49 5.18 9.98
N PRO A 216 11.22 5.25 10.41
CA PRO A 216 10.11 4.64 9.65
C PRO A 216 10.00 5.12 8.20
N LYS A 217 10.59 6.27 7.88
CA LYS A 217 10.57 6.82 6.51
C LYS A 217 11.45 6.01 5.54
N ASP A 218 12.47 5.32 6.04
CA ASP A 218 13.43 4.60 5.20
C ASP A 218 12.83 3.33 4.58
N ASN A 219 11.84 2.68 5.25
CA ASN A 219 11.15 1.50 4.74
C ASN A 219 9.61 1.68 4.63
N ALA A 220 9.15 2.89 4.40
CA ALA A 220 7.73 3.24 4.42
C ALA A 220 6.87 2.46 3.41
N LYS A 221 7.43 1.99 2.28
CA LYS A 221 6.71 1.18 1.29
C LYS A 221 6.44 -0.22 1.84
N ALA A 222 7.43 -0.88 2.44
CA ALA A 222 7.27 -2.19 3.03
C ALA A 222 6.34 -2.16 4.27
N GLU A 223 6.44 -1.14 5.12
CA GLU A 223 5.49 -0.96 6.22
C GLU A 223 4.04 -0.77 5.71
N ARG A 224 3.87 -0.02 4.60
CA ARG A 224 2.54 0.21 4.00
C ARG A 224 1.93 -1.07 3.48
N ILE A 225 2.68 -1.94 2.79
CA ILE A 225 2.15 -3.21 2.28
C ILE A 225 1.76 -4.13 3.43
N ASN A 226 2.60 -4.26 4.46
CA ASN A 226 2.27 -5.02 5.65
C ASN A 226 0.97 -4.53 6.33
N ASN A 227 0.81 -3.20 6.42
CA ASN A 227 -0.42 -2.62 6.94
C ASN A 227 -1.63 -2.92 6.06
N THR A 228 -1.47 -2.91 4.72
CA THR A 228 -2.54 -3.23 3.77
C THR A 228 -2.96 -4.68 3.91
N ILE A 229 -2.03 -5.62 3.87
CA ILE A 229 -2.35 -7.05 4.02
C ILE A 229 -3.01 -7.30 5.38
N LYS A 230 -2.36 -6.91 6.48
CA LYS A 230 -2.82 -7.24 7.83
C LYS A 230 -4.10 -6.51 8.24
N ASN A 231 -4.20 -5.21 7.98
CA ASN A 231 -5.25 -4.36 8.55
C ASN A 231 -6.36 -4.00 7.56
N GLU A 232 -6.19 -4.28 6.27
CA GLU A 232 -7.26 -4.14 5.27
C GLU A 232 -7.74 -5.52 4.82
N LEU A 233 -6.88 -6.33 4.18
CA LEU A 233 -7.27 -7.58 3.51
C LEU A 233 -7.59 -8.73 4.47
N LEU A 234 -6.82 -8.87 5.53
CA LEU A 234 -7.06 -9.86 6.59
C LEU A 234 -7.92 -9.34 7.74
N LYS A 235 -8.44 -8.12 7.63
CA LYS A 235 -9.21 -7.47 8.69
C LYS A 235 -10.46 -8.28 9.06
N GLY A 236 -10.60 -8.56 10.37
CA GLY A 236 -11.75 -9.28 10.91
C GLY A 236 -11.71 -10.79 10.72
N LYS A 237 -10.69 -11.34 10.05
CA LYS A 237 -10.46 -12.77 10.01
C LYS A 237 -9.90 -13.26 11.34
N VAL A 238 -10.33 -14.43 11.77
CA VAL A 238 -9.85 -15.13 12.96
C VAL A 238 -9.26 -16.45 12.51
N PHE A 239 -7.96 -16.63 12.75
CA PHE A 239 -7.21 -17.80 12.33
C PHE A 239 -7.04 -18.78 13.48
N ARG A 240 -7.12 -20.07 13.19
CA ARG A 240 -6.95 -21.18 14.12
C ARG A 240 -5.70 -22.02 13.84
N SER A 241 -5.15 -21.90 12.64
CA SER A 241 -3.92 -22.59 12.24
C SER A 241 -3.08 -21.70 11.31
N ILE A 242 -1.83 -22.10 11.09
CA ILE A 242 -0.93 -21.43 10.17
C ILE A 242 -1.37 -21.64 8.70
N GLU A 243 -1.94 -22.81 8.39
CA GLU A 243 -2.46 -23.14 7.06
C GLU A 243 -3.59 -22.20 6.69
N GLU A 244 -4.51 -21.90 7.61
CA GLU A 244 -5.56 -20.89 7.38
C GLU A 244 -4.98 -19.50 7.10
N VAL A 245 -3.85 -19.15 7.71
CA VAL A 245 -3.16 -17.90 7.44
C VAL A 245 -2.53 -17.92 6.05
N ILE A 246 -1.86 -19.02 5.69
CA ILE A 246 -1.24 -19.20 4.37
C ILE A 246 -2.28 -19.05 3.26
N ASP A 247 -3.40 -19.78 3.34
CA ASP A 247 -4.49 -19.71 2.36
C ASP A 247 -5.07 -18.29 2.27
N ALA A 248 -5.25 -17.63 3.41
CA ALA A 248 -5.80 -16.28 3.45
C ALA A 248 -4.81 -15.23 2.90
N VAL A 249 -3.51 -15.42 3.08
CA VAL A 249 -2.46 -14.55 2.53
C VAL A 249 -2.36 -14.75 1.04
N ASP A 250 -2.41 -15.99 0.54
CA ASP A 250 -2.39 -16.30 -0.90
C ASP A 250 -3.51 -15.58 -1.65
N LEU A 251 -4.74 -15.72 -1.16
CA LEU A 251 -5.91 -15.01 -1.71
C LEU A 251 -5.78 -13.49 -1.61
N ALA A 252 -5.19 -12.99 -0.51
CA ALA A 252 -4.99 -11.57 -0.31
C ALA A 252 -3.94 -11.00 -1.27
N VAL A 253 -2.85 -11.73 -1.51
CA VAL A 253 -1.78 -11.37 -2.46
C VAL A 253 -2.32 -11.39 -3.89
N ASP A 254 -3.08 -12.43 -4.27
CA ASP A 254 -3.73 -12.48 -5.58
C ASP A 254 -4.64 -11.27 -5.81
N PHE A 255 -5.54 -10.98 -4.86
CA PHE A 255 -6.42 -9.81 -4.96
C PHE A 255 -5.63 -8.50 -5.01
N TYR A 256 -4.59 -8.36 -4.18
CA TYR A 256 -3.73 -7.19 -4.12
C TYR A 256 -3.04 -6.92 -5.46
N ASN A 257 -2.42 -7.95 -6.04
CA ASN A 257 -1.64 -7.83 -7.26
C ASN A 257 -2.52 -7.67 -8.51
N ASN A 258 -3.65 -8.39 -8.59
CA ASN A 258 -4.41 -8.53 -9.83
C ASN A 258 -5.68 -7.67 -9.89
N ARG A 259 -6.25 -7.26 -8.74
CA ARG A 259 -7.57 -6.61 -8.72
C ARG A 259 -7.61 -5.28 -7.97
N ARG A 260 -6.75 -5.11 -6.96
CA ARG A 260 -6.79 -3.92 -6.11
C ARG A 260 -6.13 -2.73 -6.79
N PRO A 261 -6.86 -1.63 -7.09
CA PRO A 261 -6.26 -0.44 -7.68
C PRO A 261 -5.43 0.33 -6.64
N HIS A 262 -4.31 0.89 -7.06
CA HIS A 262 -3.41 1.65 -6.21
C HIS A 262 -3.26 3.10 -6.69
N MET A 263 -3.46 4.02 -5.77
CA MET A 263 -3.34 5.44 -6.08
C MET A 263 -1.90 5.83 -6.46
N SER A 264 -0.87 5.19 -5.88
CA SER A 264 0.55 5.44 -6.18
C SER A 264 0.98 5.06 -7.59
N ILE A 265 0.19 4.27 -8.27
CA ILE A 265 0.45 3.81 -9.63
C ILE A 265 -0.72 4.14 -10.56
N ASP A 266 -1.28 5.33 -10.41
CA ASP A 266 -2.37 5.90 -11.22
C ASP A 266 -3.62 5.00 -11.31
N MET A 267 -4.01 4.38 -10.20
CA MET A 267 -5.15 3.46 -10.09
C MET A 267 -5.02 2.18 -10.93
N MET A 268 -3.84 1.86 -11.41
CA MET A 268 -3.55 0.54 -11.96
C MET A 268 -3.48 -0.51 -10.84
N THR A 269 -3.66 -1.77 -11.21
CA THR A 269 -3.23 -2.88 -10.36
C THR A 269 -1.71 -3.04 -10.44
N PRO A 270 -1.05 -3.64 -9.44
CA PRO A 270 0.39 -3.91 -9.50
C PRO A 270 0.85 -4.64 -10.75
N VAL A 271 0.11 -5.67 -11.18
CA VAL A 271 0.41 -6.42 -12.40
C VAL A 271 0.30 -5.54 -13.66
N GLN A 272 -0.70 -4.66 -13.75
CA GLN A 272 -0.80 -3.69 -14.84
C GLN A 272 0.38 -2.72 -14.83
N ALA A 273 0.75 -2.25 -13.64
CA ALA A 273 1.88 -1.34 -13.47
C ALA A 273 3.22 -2.00 -13.81
N ALA A 274 3.38 -3.30 -13.56
CA ALA A 274 4.58 -4.04 -13.92
C ALA A 274 4.80 -4.13 -15.45
N ALA A 275 3.76 -3.97 -16.25
CA ALA A 275 3.85 -3.94 -17.71
C ALA A 275 4.25 -2.55 -18.27
N THR A 276 4.49 -1.55 -17.41
CA THR A 276 4.89 -0.19 -17.79
C THR A 276 6.32 0.11 -17.39
N SER A 277 6.91 1.18 -17.94
CA SER A 277 8.23 1.67 -17.57
C SER A 277 8.28 3.20 -17.70
N GLY A 278 9.29 3.83 -17.10
CA GLY A 278 9.50 5.27 -17.14
C GLY A 278 8.88 6.02 -15.96
N GLU A 279 8.90 7.33 -16.02
CA GLU A 279 8.28 8.16 -14.98
C GLU A 279 6.76 8.01 -14.98
N ARG A 280 6.17 8.05 -13.79
CA ARG A 280 4.73 7.91 -13.59
C ARG A 280 4.06 9.23 -13.25
N ASN A 281 2.90 9.46 -13.84
CA ASN A 281 2.00 10.52 -13.42
C ASN A 281 1.32 10.10 -12.11
N MET A 282 1.78 10.64 -11.00
CA MET A 282 1.14 10.42 -9.72
C MET A 282 -0.06 11.36 -9.53
N ARG A 283 -1.17 10.82 -9.00
CA ARG A 283 -2.38 11.60 -8.70
C ARG A 283 -2.25 12.50 -7.48
N TRP A 284 -1.14 12.43 -6.79
CA TRP A 284 -0.78 13.33 -5.69
C TRP A 284 0.72 13.61 -5.70
N VAL A 285 1.10 14.66 -5.02
CA VAL A 285 2.50 15.05 -4.88
C VAL A 285 3.19 14.09 -3.89
N SER A 286 4.17 13.34 -4.37
CA SER A 286 5.10 12.61 -3.52
C SER A 286 6.16 13.59 -3.01
N TYR A 287 6.02 14.07 -1.79
CA TYR A 287 7.01 14.96 -1.17
C TYR A 287 8.41 14.33 -1.11
N ARG A 288 8.51 12.99 -0.94
CA ARG A 288 9.79 12.30 -0.96
C ARG A 288 10.43 12.38 -2.35
N GLU A 289 9.70 12.05 -3.41
CA GLU A 289 10.22 12.09 -4.76
C GLU A 289 10.56 13.51 -5.20
N ARG A 290 9.74 14.50 -4.83
CA ARG A 290 10.04 15.90 -5.08
C ARG A 290 11.34 16.31 -4.38
N ALA A 291 11.54 15.95 -3.10
CA ALA A 291 12.76 16.23 -2.36
C ALA A 291 14.00 15.56 -2.99
N ILE A 292 13.86 14.34 -3.52
CA ILE A 292 14.94 13.66 -4.25
C ILE A 292 15.23 14.38 -5.57
N LYS A 293 14.22 14.69 -6.36
CA LYS A 293 14.37 15.42 -7.63
C LYS A 293 15.06 16.79 -7.43
N TYR A 294 14.65 17.52 -6.39
CA TYR A 294 15.27 18.79 -6.01
C TYR A 294 16.77 18.62 -5.66
N ARG A 295 17.13 17.65 -4.81
CA ARG A 295 18.52 17.37 -4.46
C ARG A 295 19.37 16.97 -5.67
N ASN A 296 18.77 16.29 -6.64
CA ASN A 296 19.45 15.85 -7.87
C ASN A 296 19.44 16.94 -8.97
N GLY A 297 18.92 18.16 -8.69
CA GLY A 297 18.86 19.25 -9.66
C GLY A 297 17.85 19.03 -10.81
N LEU A 298 16.87 18.16 -10.61
CA LEU A 298 15.84 17.81 -11.61
C LEU A 298 14.51 18.57 -11.41
N ASP A 299 14.38 19.34 -10.31
CA ASP A 299 13.19 20.13 -9.97
C ASP A 299 13.61 21.41 -9.25
N ASP A 300 13.24 22.59 -9.79
CA ASP A 300 13.57 23.91 -9.24
C ASP A 300 12.54 24.46 -8.24
N SER A 301 11.48 23.73 -7.95
CA SER A 301 10.37 24.18 -7.10
C SER A 301 10.65 24.08 -5.61
N GLU A 302 11.44 25.00 -5.05
CA GLU A 302 11.74 25.08 -3.61
C GLU A 302 10.52 25.43 -2.75
N LYS A 303 9.51 26.07 -3.30
CA LYS A 303 8.41 26.75 -2.56
C LYS A 303 7.41 25.83 -1.85
N ASP A 304 7.41 24.53 -2.11
CA ASP A 304 6.39 23.58 -1.63
C ASP A 304 6.95 22.39 -0.83
N LEU A 305 8.22 22.44 -0.43
CA LEU A 305 8.79 21.39 0.44
C LEU A 305 8.35 21.60 1.90
N PRO A 306 7.84 20.56 2.59
CA PRO A 306 7.48 20.70 4.00
C PRO A 306 8.72 20.97 4.85
N LEU A 307 8.62 21.88 5.83
CA LEU A 307 9.69 22.30 6.77
C LEU A 307 10.46 21.12 7.41
N SER A 308 9.84 19.95 7.53
CA SER A 308 10.49 18.74 8.06
C SER A 308 11.54 18.12 7.14
N VAL A 309 11.62 18.55 5.88
CA VAL A 309 12.65 18.07 4.92
C VAL A 309 13.90 18.93 5.03
N GLU A 310 13.77 20.21 5.39
CA GLU A 310 14.93 21.11 5.61
C GLU A 310 15.77 20.72 6.82
N GLN A 311 15.17 20.14 7.86
CA GLN A 311 15.88 19.71 9.07
C GLN A 311 16.71 18.41 8.91
N GLY A 312 16.56 17.71 7.80
CA GLY A 312 17.31 16.48 7.47
C GLY A 312 18.48 16.69 6.50
N LEU A 313 18.71 17.90 6.04
CA LEU A 313 19.88 18.22 5.20
C LEU A 313 21.12 18.38 6.10
N PRO A 314 22.22 17.64 5.85
CA PRO A 314 23.47 17.89 6.56
C PRO A 314 23.87 19.35 6.32
N SER A 315 24.14 20.08 7.40
CA SER A 315 24.64 21.46 7.39
C SER A 315 25.96 21.52 6.63
N GLY A 316 25.93 21.82 5.34
CA GLY A 316 27.15 21.93 4.54
C GLY A 316 26.97 21.92 3.02
N LEU A 317 25.82 21.54 2.49
CA LEU A 317 25.57 21.56 1.04
C LEU A 317 24.52 22.62 0.68
N ARG A 318 24.95 23.89 0.70
CA ARG A 318 24.30 24.91 -0.13
C ARG A 318 24.87 24.78 -1.54
N PRO A 319 24.05 24.77 -2.61
CA PRO A 319 24.58 24.85 -3.96
C PRO A 319 25.39 26.14 -4.09
N PRO A 320 26.46 26.17 -4.90
CA PRO A 320 27.27 27.34 -5.09
C PRO A 320 26.40 28.45 -5.68
N VAL A 321 26.30 29.55 -4.97
CA VAL A 321 25.70 30.81 -5.46
C VAL A 321 26.57 31.25 -6.64
N ASN A 322 26.02 31.26 -7.84
CA ASN A 322 26.70 31.79 -9.00
C ASN A 322 27.03 33.27 -8.76
N PRO A 323 28.28 33.71 -8.75
CA PRO A 323 28.64 35.10 -8.64
C PRO A 323 28.66 35.71 -10.03
N CYS A 324 27.50 36.06 -10.59
CA CYS A 324 27.39 36.96 -11.73
C CYS A 324 25.96 37.48 -11.83
N GLN A 325 25.69 38.52 -11.08
CA GLN A 325 25.05 39.80 -11.51
C GLN A 325 25.30 40.86 -10.43
#